data_d9ae30fc9ac7118e9ad3884116abb453
#
_entry.id   d9ae30fc9ac7118e9ad3884116abb453
#
_cell.length_a   1.000
_cell.length_b   1.000
_cell.length_c   1.000
_cell.angle_alpha   90.00
_cell.angle_beta   90.00
_cell.angle_gamma   90.00
#
_symmetry.space_group_name_H-M   'P 1'
#
loop_
_entity.id
_entity.type
_entity.pdbx_description
1 polymer ?
#
loop_
_entity_poly.entity_id
_entity_poly.type
_entity_poly.pdbx_seq_one_letter_code
_entity_poly.pdbx_strand_id
1 'polypeptide(L)'
;MRFVDLHCDSVTACFDGGYALANAPLQVNLQKLNEAECAAQCFAIFADGKSAKADFEKYINFFLASVRENNLTLVKSFDGLISCAHSKKTGAMLTVENLGFTEGNEEEITALKQKGVIMASLVWNNENSLAYPNAVTRFSERGLKKKGRETVNLLDSLKIIVDISHLSDGGADEILEGRKIPLVASHSNARAVCGNPRNLTDEQIKKIADCGGVIGINFYKKFLGEGNAFDCVLRHLKHVIKIGGEEVISFGSDFDGIPRTAGLEGCEKMPKLTEFLAENIGVRAAEKLCFENFARVLKEVVF
;
A
#
# COMPACT_ATOMS: atom_id res chain seq x y z
N MET A 1 11.04 -15.00 8.35
CA MET A 1 9.62 -15.11 7.88
C MET A 1 9.50 -14.22 6.66
N ARG A 2 9.06 -14.77 5.51
CA ARG A 2 8.89 -13.97 4.29
C ARG A 2 7.71 -13.01 4.43
N PHE A 3 7.80 -11.83 3.85
CA PHE A 3 6.78 -10.79 3.99
C PHE A 3 6.34 -10.21 2.65
N VAL A 4 5.16 -9.62 2.65
CA VAL A 4 4.64 -8.74 1.60
C VAL A 4 4.60 -7.32 2.17
N ASP A 5 5.02 -6.34 1.38
CA ASP A 5 4.91 -4.93 1.71
C ASP A 5 4.00 -4.23 0.71
N LEU A 6 2.98 -3.55 1.20
CA LEU A 6 1.89 -3.02 0.39
C LEU A 6 2.17 -1.67 -0.27
N HIS A 7 3.28 -1.01 0.08
CA HIS A 7 3.59 0.30 -0.49
C HIS A 7 5.07 0.68 -0.42
N CYS A 8 5.64 1.06 -1.55
CA CYS A 8 6.89 1.83 -1.62
C CYS A 8 6.90 2.70 -2.88
N ASP A 9 7.66 3.82 -2.84
CA ASP A 9 7.81 4.80 -3.93
C ASP A 9 9.11 4.64 -4.73
N SER A 10 9.75 3.49 -4.60
CA SER A 10 11.10 3.23 -5.15
C SER A 10 11.18 3.36 -6.65
N VAL A 11 10.08 3.16 -7.40
CA VAL A 11 10.07 3.32 -8.86
C VAL A 11 10.25 4.78 -9.26
N THR A 12 9.46 5.67 -8.68
CA THR A 12 9.56 7.12 -8.93
C THR A 12 10.91 7.66 -8.46
N ALA A 13 11.34 7.28 -7.25
CA ALA A 13 12.63 7.66 -6.70
C ALA A 13 13.83 7.18 -7.55
N CYS A 14 13.77 5.95 -8.09
CA CYS A 14 14.79 5.43 -9.01
C CYS A 14 14.82 6.21 -10.32
N PHE A 15 13.67 6.42 -10.95
CA PHE A 15 13.58 7.13 -12.22
C PHE A 15 14.12 8.55 -12.12
N ASP A 16 13.63 9.31 -11.12
CA ASP A 16 14.04 10.70 -10.91
C ASP A 16 15.50 10.85 -10.49
N GLY A 17 16.02 9.88 -9.74
CA GLY A 17 17.43 9.82 -9.35
C GLY A 17 18.37 9.24 -10.40
N GLY A 18 17.85 8.73 -11.52
CA GLY A 18 18.67 8.09 -12.56
C GLY A 18 19.28 6.76 -12.11
N TYR A 19 18.66 6.03 -11.19
CA TYR A 19 19.15 4.78 -10.64
C TYR A 19 18.46 3.57 -11.27
N ALA A 20 19.19 2.45 -11.38
CA ALA A 20 18.60 1.15 -11.68
C ALA A 20 17.94 0.58 -10.43
N LEU A 21 16.73 0.00 -10.56
CA LEU A 21 15.98 -0.60 -9.44
C LEU A 21 16.76 -1.77 -8.78
N ALA A 22 17.66 -2.39 -9.52
CA ALA A 22 18.46 -3.53 -9.05
C ALA A 22 19.25 -3.23 -7.78
N ASN A 23 19.91 -2.08 -7.72
CA ASN A 23 20.88 -1.73 -6.68
C ASN A 23 20.89 -0.24 -6.30
N ALA A 24 19.77 0.46 -6.51
CA ALA A 24 19.64 1.87 -6.15
C ALA A 24 20.06 2.14 -4.69
N PRO A 25 20.69 3.28 -4.37
CA PRO A 25 21.10 3.65 -3.01
C PRO A 25 19.89 4.16 -2.18
N LEU A 26 18.75 3.50 -2.35
CA LEU A 26 17.47 3.82 -1.78
C LEU A 26 17.11 2.91 -0.59
N GLN A 27 15.96 3.14 0.04
CA GLN A 27 15.46 2.30 1.14
C GLN A 27 15.07 0.92 0.62
N VAL A 28 14.56 0.85 -0.62
CA VAL A 28 14.23 -0.39 -1.32
C VAL A 28 15.03 -0.48 -2.64
N ASN A 29 15.58 -1.65 -2.90
CA ASN A 29 16.08 -2.09 -4.20
C ASN A 29 15.98 -3.61 -4.27
N LEU A 30 16.16 -4.20 -5.45
CA LEU A 30 15.96 -5.64 -5.64
C LEU A 30 16.98 -6.49 -4.86
N GLN A 31 18.22 -6.02 -4.71
CA GLN A 31 19.23 -6.72 -3.92
C GLN A 31 18.78 -6.82 -2.46
N LYS A 32 18.40 -5.70 -1.84
CA LYS A 32 17.95 -5.64 -0.45
C LYS A 32 16.65 -6.44 -0.22
N LEU A 33 15.70 -6.41 -1.16
CA LEU A 33 14.47 -7.21 -1.07
C LEU A 33 14.77 -8.72 -1.06
N ASN A 34 15.70 -9.16 -1.90
CA ASN A 34 16.12 -10.55 -1.92
C ASN A 34 16.86 -10.95 -0.63
N GLU A 35 17.77 -10.11 -0.13
CA GLU A 35 18.49 -10.32 1.13
C GLU A 35 17.53 -10.33 2.34
N ALA A 36 16.47 -9.52 2.29
CA ALA A 36 15.42 -9.48 3.31
C ALA A 36 14.37 -10.60 3.17
N GLU A 37 14.52 -11.50 2.19
CA GLU A 37 13.55 -12.57 1.91
C GLU A 37 12.11 -12.05 1.64
N CYS A 38 11.97 -10.87 1.03
CA CYS A 38 10.67 -10.34 0.64
C CYS A 38 9.95 -11.31 -0.31
N ALA A 39 8.69 -11.64 -0.03
CA ALA A 39 7.87 -12.49 -0.88
C ALA A 39 7.35 -11.70 -2.08
N ALA A 40 6.85 -10.49 -1.85
CA ALA A 40 6.45 -9.57 -2.89
C ALA A 40 6.41 -8.12 -2.37
N GLN A 41 6.75 -7.18 -3.25
CA GLN A 41 6.72 -5.74 -2.98
C GLN A 41 5.68 -5.08 -3.89
N CYS A 42 4.78 -4.29 -3.31
CA CYS A 42 3.95 -3.35 -4.06
C CYS A 42 4.79 -2.10 -4.39
N PHE A 43 5.02 -1.88 -5.67
CA PHE A 43 5.67 -0.69 -6.20
C PHE A 43 4.58 0.28 -6.66
N ALA A 44 4.42 1.37 -5.95
CA ALA A 44 3.50 2.42 -6.31
C ALA A 44 4.07 3.28 -7.44
N ILE A 45 3.24 3.54 -8.44
CA ILE A 45 3.50 4.62 -9.40
C ILE A 45 2.72 5.83 -8.90
N PHE A 46 3.46 6.81 -8.42
CA PHE A 46 2.93 8.09 -7.97
C PHE A 46 3.10 9.14 -9.06
N ALA A 47 2.05 9.89 -9.35
CA ALA A 47 2.11 11.04 -10.23
C ALA A 47 1.09 12.11 -9.80
N ASP A 48 1.51 13.37 -9.73
CA ASP A 48 0.67 14.49 -9.31
C ASP A 48 0.96 15.77 -10.14
N GLY A 49 0.05 16.74 -10.10
CA GLY A 49 0.19 18.00 -10.77
C GLY A 49 -0.09 17.96 -12.28
N LYS A 50 0.35 18.99 -13.00
CA LYS A 50 0.01 19.22 -14.41
C LYS A 50 0.59 18.21 -15.39
N SER A 51 1.74 17.62 -15.05
CA SER A 51 2.44 16.62 -15.87
C SER A 51 2.08 15.17 -15.49
N ALA A 52 1.22 14.96 -14.50
CA ALA A 52 0.96 13.66 -13.87
C ALA A 52 0.74 12.52 -14.87
N LYS A 53 -0.05 12.74 -15.94
CA LYS A 53 -0.28 11.72 -16.96
C LYS A 53 0.98 11.34 -17.73
N ALA A 54 1.78 12.33 -18.13
CA ALA A 54 3.02 12.10 -18.87
C ALA A 54 4.10 11.46 -17.96
N ASP A 55 4.16 11.85 -16.70
CA ASP A 55 5.09 11.29 -15.72
C ASP A 55 4.71 9.86 -15.35
N PHE A 56 3.41 9.59 -15.18
CA PHE A 56 2.90 8.22 -14.99
C PHE A 56 3.35 7.27 -16.11
N GLU A 57 3.24 7.69 -17.37
CA GLU A 57 3.67 6.85 -18.52
C GLU A 57 5.18 6.59 -18.51
N LYS A 58 6.01 7.55 -18.08
CA LYS A 58 7.46 7.35 -17.92
C LYS A 58 7.75 6.34 -16.81
N TYR A 59 7.16 6.52 -15.64
CA TYR A 59 7.40 5.68 -14.48
C TYR A 59 6.94 4.23 -14.69
N ILE A 60 5.74 4.04 -15.27
CA ILE A 60 5.26 2.68 -15.55
C ILE A 60 6.11 1.96 -16.60
N ASN A 61 6.58 2.68 -17.63
CA ASN A 61 7.47 2.11 -18.63
C ASN A 61 8.81 1.73 -18.02
N PHE A 62 9.38 2.56 -17.14
CA PHE A 62 10.59 2.25 -16.38
C PHE A 62 10.39 1.01 -15.49
N PHE A 63 9.28 0.95 -14.76
CA PHE A 63 8.96 -0.23 -13.92
C PHE A 63 8.87 -1.52 -14.74
N LEU A 64 8.10 -1.51 -15.84
CA LEU A 64 7.93 -2.68 -16.68
C LEU A 64 9.24 -3.10 -17.39
N ALA A 65 10.10 -2.15 -17.74
CA ALA A 65 11.45 -2.42 -18.23
C ALA A 65 12.30 -3.08 -17.14
N SER A 66 12.30 -2.51 -15.93
CA SER A 66 13.02 -3.06 -14.77
C SER A 66 12.58 -4.49 -14.41
N VAL A 67 11.27 -4.78 -14.49
CA VAL A 67 10.74 -6.14 -14.29
C VAL A 67 11.32 -7.13 -15.31
N ARG A 68 11.35 -6.75 -16.61
CA ARG A 68 11.91 -7.62 -17.67
C ARG A 68 13.41 -7.81 -17.54
N GLU A 69 14.17 -6.72 -17.35
CA GLU A 69 15.62 -6.71 -17.27
C GLU A 69 16.16 -7.53 -16.11
N ASN A 70 15.44 -7.54 -14.99
CA ASN A 70 15.83 -8.28 -13.79
C ASN A 70 15.13 -9.63 -13.65
N ASN A 71 14.37 -10.07 -14.68
CA ASN A 71 13.65 -11.35 -14.70
C ASN A 71 12.75 -11.54 -13.45
N LEU A 72 12.06 -10.46 -13.03
CA LEU A 72 11.12 -10.49 -11.93
C LEU A 72 9.78 -11.07 -12.36
N THR A 73 9.08 -11.71 -11.44
CA THR A 73 7.69 -12.09 -11.65
C THR A 73 6.79 -10.89 -11.36
N LEU A 74 6.10 -10.38 -12.40
CA LEU A 74 5.02 -9.43 -12.20
C LEU A 74 3.79 -10.17 -11.65
N VAL A 75 3.54 -10.01 -10.36
CA VAL A 75 2.43 -10.67 -9.65
C VAL A 75 1.14 -9.93 -9.94
N LYS A 76 0.21 -10.61 -10.61
CA LYS A 76 -1.12 -10.09 -11.00
C LYS A 76 -2.27 -10.93 -10.44
N SER A 77 -1.98 -11.95 -9.63
CA SER A 77 -2.96 -12.88 -9.07
C SER A 77 -2.43 -13.54 -7.80
N PHE A 78 -3.34 -14.18 -7.06
CA PHE A 78 -2.99 -15.00 -5.91
C PHE A 78 -1.99 -16.10 -6.26
N ASP A 79 -2.20 -16.85 -7.35
CA ASP A 79 -1.31 -17.95 -7.76
C ASP A 79 0.11 -17.44 -8.08
N GLY A 80 0.21 -16.26 -8.69
CA GLY A 80 1.49 -15.58 -8.93
C GLY A 80 2.24 -15.27 -7.62
N LEU A 81 1.52 -14.78 -6.60
CA LEU A 81 2.09 -14.52 -5.27
C LEU A 81 2.57 -15.81 -4.60
N ILE A 82 1.75 -16.87 -4.63
CA ILE A 82 2.11 -18.17 -4.06
C ILE A 82 3.33 -18.79 -4.78
N SER A 83 3.39 -18.66 -6.10
CA SER A 83 4.56 -19.11 -6.87
C SER A 83 5.85 -18.40 -6.45
N CYS A 84 5.81 -17.08 -6.25
CA CYS A 84 6.96 -16.32 -5.75
C CYS A 84 7.36 -16.77 -4.33
N ALA A 85 6.38 -16.96 -3.45
CA ALA A 85 6.64 -17.44 -2.09
C ALA A 85 7.34 -18.80 -2.07
N HIS A 86 6.89 -19.76 -2.86
CA HIS A 86 7.47 -21.10 -2.94
C HIS A 86 8.84 -21.14 -3.64
N SER A 87 9.02 -20.36 -4.71
CA SER A 87 10.30 -20.31 -5.44
C SER A 87 11.38 -19.49 -4.75
N LYS A 88 11.06 -18.88 -3.61
CA LYS A 88 11.93 -17.95 -2.87
C LYS A 88 12.40 -16.74 -3.71
N LYS A 89 11.65 -16.39 -4.75
CA LYS A 89 11.88 -15.18 -5.54
C LYS A 89 11.01 -14.05 -5.00
N THR A 90 11.50 -12.82 -5.13
CA THR A 90 10.70 -11.64 -4.83
C THR A 90 9.78 -11.34 -6.01
N GLY A 91 8.47 -11.25 -5.75
CA GLY A 91 7.50 -10.79 -6.72
C GLY A 91 7.40 -9.27 -6.76
N ALA A 92 7.15 -8.70 -7.94
CA ALA A 92 6.85 -7.29 -8.12
C ALA A 92 5.34 -7.12 -8.37
N MET A 93 4.67 -6.29 -7.59
CA MET A 93 3.26 -5.94 -7.74
C MET A 93 3.16 -4.48 -8.15
N LEU A 94 2.39 -4.19 -9.20
CA LEU A 94 2.19 -2.84 -9.70
C LEU A 94 0.96 -2.22 -9.05
N THR A 95 1.15 -1.08 -8.41
CA THR A 95 0.06 -0.28 -7.82
C THR A 95 0.11 1.17 -8.32
N VAL A 96 -0.97 1.90 -8.14
CA VAL A 96 -1.06 3.32 -8.50
C VAL A 96 -1.43 4.12 -7.28
N GLU A 97 -0.64 5.14 -6.98
CA GLU A 97 -1.00 6.15 -6.01
C GLU A 97 -1.46 7.42 -6.73
N ASN A 98 -2.71 7.86 -6.43
CA ASN A 98 -3.35 9.02 -7.03
C ASN A 98 -3.84 8.80 -8.48
N LEU A 99 -5.06 8.31 -8.63
CA LEU A 99 -5.74 8.21 -9.94
C LEU A 99 -6.22 9.55 -10.52
N GLY A 100 -5.92 10.67 -9.88
CA GLY A 100 -6.36 12.00 -10.31
C GLY A 100 -6.04 12.35 -11.77
N PHE A 101 -4.93 11.82 -12.29
CA PHE A 101 -4.51 12.05 -13.68
C PHE A 101 -5.45 11.42 -14.73
N THR A 102 -6.25 10.43 -14.34
CA THR A 102 -7.26 9.81 -15.21
C THR A 102 -8.55 10.62 -15.32
N GLU A 103 -8.75 11.56 -14.38
CA GLU A 103 -10.01 12.30 -14.23
C GLU A 103 -11.27 11.43 -14.20
N GLY A 104 -11.12 10.15 -13.83
CA GLY A 104 -12.20 9.16 -13.84
C GLY A 104 -12.57 8.64 -15.24
N ASN A 105 -11.65 8.74 -16.21
CA ASN A 105 -11.87 8.19 -17.55
C ASN A 105 -11.80 6.66 -17.52
N GLU A 106 -12.88 6.00 -17.95
CA GLU A 106 -13.03 4.54 -17.91
C GLU A 106 -12.00 3.82 -18.78
N GLU A 107 -11.69 4.34 -19.97
CA GLU A 107 -10.72 3.71 -20.89
C GLU A 107 -9.31 3.73 -20.27
N GLU A 108 -8.92 4.86 -19.68
CA GLU A 108 -7.62 5.00 -19.01
C GLU A 108 -7.50 4.05 -17.80
N ILE A 109 -8.53 3.97 -16.96
CA ILE A 109 -8.54 3.07 -15.80
C ILE A 109 -8.52 1.60 -16.24
N THR A 110 -9.27 1.25 -17.30
CA THR A 110 -9.25 -0.10 -17.88
C THR A 110 -7.87 -0.45 -18.43
N ALA A 111 -7.17 0.50 -19.04
CA ALA A 111 -5.81 0.30 -19.52
C ALA A 111 -4.81 0.02 -18.38
N LEU A 112 -5.03 0.56 -17.17
CA LEU A 112 -4.20 0.23 -16.01
C LEU A 112 -4.29 -1.26 -15.64
N LYS A 113 -5.49 -1.85 -15.68
CA LYS A 113 -5.67 -3.29 -15.45
C LYS A 113 -4.90 -4.13 -16.47
N GLN A 114 -4.94 -3.74 -17.75
CA GLN A 114 -4.20 -4.43 -18.81
C GLN A 114 -2.68 -4.36 -18.60
N LYS A 115 -2.18 -3.23 -18.10
CA LYS A 115 -0.77 -3.06 -17.72
C LYS A 115 -0.38 -3.89 -16.48
N GLY A 116 -1.34 -4.42 -15.74
CA GLY A 116 -1.13 -5.29 -14.58
C GLY A 116 -1.24 -4.60 -13.23
N VAL A 117 -1.87 -3.44 -13.17
CA VAL A 117 -2.20 -2.77 -11.90
C VAL A 117 -3.18 -3.64 -11.10
N ILE A 118 -2.85 -3.91 -9.84
CA ILE A 118 -3.66 -4.72 -8.93
C ILE A 118 -4.35 -3.90 -7.83
N MET A 119 -3.87 -2.69 -7.55
CA MET A 119 -4.38 -1.83 -6.48
C MET A 119 -4.19 -0.36 -6.86
N ALA A 120 -5.15 0.50 -6.51
CA ALA A 120 -5.06 1.92 -6.78
C ALA A 120 -5.77 2.79 -5.74
N SER A 121 -5.15 3.93 -5.38
CA SER A 121 -5.78 4.98 -4.56
C SER A 121 -6.32 6.13 -5.43
N LEU A 122 -7.37 6.80 -4.94
CA LEU A 122 -8.05 7.84 -5.71
C LEU A 122 -7.33 9.19 -5.66
N VAL A 123 -6.64 9.47 -4.57
CA VAL A 123 -6.10 10.79 -4.26
C VAL A 123 -4.81 10.66 -3.47
N TRP A 124 -3.95 11.68 -3.56
CA TRP A 124 -2.79 11.87 -2.69
C TRP A 124 -3.04 13.04 -1.72
N ASN A 125 -2.14 13.99 -1.59
CA ASN A 125 -2.24 15.10 -0.64
C ASN A 125 -2.98 16.35 -1.18
N ASN A 126 -3.32 16.36 -2.46
CA ASN A 126 -4.05 17.44 -3.11
C ASN A 126 -5.43 16.98 -3.57
N GLU A 127 -6.44 17.84 -3.43
CA GLU A 127 -7.77 17.60 -4.03
C GLU A 127 -7.64 17.41 -5.54
N ASN A 128 -8.35 16.40 -6.06
CA ASN A 128 -8.45 16.15 -7.50
C ASN A 128 -9.91 15.99 -7.96
N SER A 129 -10.15 15.55 -9.21
CA SER A 129 -11.49 15.36 -9.76
C SER A 129 -12.29 14.23 -9.11
N LEU A 130 -11.63 13.32 -8.36
CA LEU A 130 -12.23 12.11 -7.78
C LEU A 130 -12.56 12.27 -6.30
N ALA A 131 -11.65 12.88 -5.51
CA ALA A 131 -11.74 12.84 -4.06
C ALA A 131 -11.04 14.02 -3.37
N TYR A 132 -11.22 14.07 -2.05
CA TYR A 132 -10.57 15.00 -1.13
C TYR A 132 -9.55 14.25 -0.27
N PRO A 133 -8.37 14.86 0.00
CA PRO A 133 -7.33 14.25 0.81
C PRO A 133 -7.53 14.49 2.31
N ASN A 134 -7.04 13.58 3.14
CA ASN A 134 -6.96 13.75 4.59
C ASN A 134 -5.84 14.69 5.06
N ALA A 135 -4.85 14.97 4.20
CA ALA A 135 -3.79 15.95 4.50
C ALA A 135 -4.32 17.38 4.72
N VAL A 136 -5.54 17.66 4.27
CA VAL A 136 -6.17 18.98 4.38
C VAL A 136 -7.39 18.88 5.31
N THR A 137 -7.24 19.28 6.56
CA THR A 137 -8.23 19.10 7.64
C THR A 137 -9.62 19.66 7.32
N ARG A 138 -9.73 20.75 6.54
CA ARG A 138 -11.03 21.29 6.11
C ARG A 138 -11.83 20.35 5.22
N PHE A 139 -11.20 19.29 4.72
CA PHE A 139 -11.84 18.28 3.88
C PHE A 139 -12.22 17.01 4.65
N SER A 140 -11.95 16.93 5.96
CA SER A 140 -12.16 15.73 6.77
C SER A 140 -13.53 15.09 6.52
N GLU A 141 -14.60 15.90 6.59
CA GLU A 141 -15.99 15.43 6.43
C GLU A 141 -16.46 15.32 4.95
N ARG A 142 -15.58 15.60 3.99
CA ARG A 142 -15.96 15.55 2.58
C ARG A 142 -15.96 14.11 2.08
N GLY A 143 -17.10 13.66 1.56
CA GLY A 143 -17.24 12.39 0.83
C GLY A 143 -16.57 12.42 -0.55
N LEU A 144 -16.73 11.37 -1.30
CA LEU A 144 -16.24 11.27 -2.66
C LEU A 144 -16.95 12.26 -3.59
N LYS A 145 -16.25 12.69 -4.64
CA LYS A 145 -16.89 13.37 -5.77
C LYS A 145 -17.65 12.36 -6.62
N LYS A 146 -18.57 12.82 -7.51
CA LYS A 146 -19.33 11.93 -8.38
C LYS A 146 -18.42 10.97 -9.17
N LYS A 147 -17.40 11.52 -9.85
CA LYS A 147 -16.41 10.72 -10.58
C LYS A 147 -15.65 9.73 -9.68
N GLY A 148 -15.40 10.09 -8.44
CA GLY A 148 -14.76 9.18 -7.47
C GLY A 148 -15.62 7.94 -7.16
N ARG A 149 -16.93 8.10 -6.96
CA ARG A 149 -17.86 6.97 -6.79
C ARG A 149 -17.89 6.07 -8.00
N GLU A 150 -17.98 6.67 -9.19
CA GLU A 150 -17.95 5.94 -10.47
C GLU A 150 -16.62 5.17 -10.62
N THR A 151 -15.48 5.79 -10.24
CA THR A 151 -14.16 5.16 -10.26
C THR A 151 -14.07 3.99 -9.28
N VAL A 152 -14.59 4.09 -8.05
CA VAL A 152 -14.60 2.97 -7.08
C VAL A 152 -15.37 1.78 -7.67
N ASN A 153 -16.56 2.01 -8.22
CA ASN A 153 -17.36 0.95 -8.84
C ASN A 153 -16.63 0.30 -10.03
N LEU A 154 -15.93 1.11 -10.82
CA LEU A 154 -15.13 0.63 -11.96
C LEU A 154 -13.95 -0.21 -11.48
N LEU A 155 -13.20 0.22 -10.46
CA LEU A 155 -12.10 -0.55 -9.88
C LEU A 155 -12.58 -1.92 -9.39
N ASP A 156 -13.71 -1.96 -8.67
CA ASP A 156 -14.33 -3.19 -8.19
C ASP A 156 -14.70 -4.12 -9.37
N SER A 157 -15.29 -3.58 -10.45
CA SER A 157 -15.65 -4.36 -11.64
C SER A 157 -14.44 -4.91 -12.39
N LEU A 158 -13.36 -4.15 -12.44
CA LEU A 158 -12.08 -4.52 -13.05
C LEU A 158 -11.22 -5.43 -12.18
N LYS A 159 -11.66 -5.74 -10.94
CA LYS A 159 -10.86 -6.51 -10.00
C LYS A 159 -9.52 -5.84 -9.68
N ILE A 160 -9.55 -4.54 -9.47
CA ILE A 160 -8.46 -3.73 -8.93
C ILE A 160 -8.82 -3.39 -7.49
N ILE A 161 -7.95 -3.71 -6.56
CA ILE A 161 -8.16 -3.44 -5.13
C ILE A 161 -8.24 -1.92 -4.91
N VAL A 162 -9.29 -1.47 -4.24
CA VAL A 162 -9.42 -0.06 -3.83
C VAL A 162 -8.51 0.20 -2.64
N ASP A 163 -7.64 1.19 -2.76
CA ASP A 163 -6.80 1.68 -1.65
C ASP A 163 -7.39 2.99 -1.12
N ILE A 164 -7.71 3.02 0.17
CA ILE A 164 -8.28 4.20 0.83
C ILE A 164 -7.23 5.09 1.50
N SER A 165 -5.94 4.75 1.39
CA SER A 165 -4.88 5.63 1.88
C SER A 165 -5.01 7.01 1.25
N HIS A 166 -4.72 8.06 2.02
CA HIS A 166 -4.86 9.48 1.66
C HIS A 166 -6.29 10.04 1.56
N LEU A 167 -7.34 9.23 1.53
CA LEU A 167 -8.71 9.75 1.49
C LEU A 167 -9.05 10.55 2.76
N SER A 168 -9.86 11.60 2.59
CA SER A 168 -10.57 12.25 3.70
C SER A 168 -11.36 11.23 4.50
N ASP A 169 -11.61 11.50 5.78
CA ASP A 169 -12.42 10.60 6.61
C ASP A 169 -13.78 10.35 5.98
N GLY A 170 -14.49 11.40 5.54
CA GLY A 170 -15.76 11.24 4.86
C GLY A 170 -15.70 10.44 3.56
N GLY A 171 -14.59 10.54 2.81
CA GLY A 171 -14.39 9.72 1.60
C GLY A 171 -14.13 8.25 1.90
N ALA A 172 -13.33 7.97 2.92
CA ALA A 172 -13.08 6.62 3.40
C ALA A 172 -14.34 5.98 3.99
N ASP A 173 -15.07 6.72 4.84
CA ASP A 173 -16.31 6.26 5.47
C ASP A 173 -17.41 5.96 4.45
N GLU A 174 -17.51 6.76 3.38
CA GLU A 174 -18.45 6.53 2.29
C GLU A 174 -18.16 5.23 1.52
N ILE A 175 -16.86 4.93 1.26
CA ILE A 175 -16.47 3.66 0.61
C ILE A 175 -16.73 2.47 1.54
N LEU A 176 -16.48 2.62 2.84
CA LEU A 176 -16.60 1.56 3.83
C LEU A 176 -18.05 1.26 4.21
N GLU A 177 -18.99 2.19 3.98
CA GLU A 177 -20.38 2.01 4.37
C GLU A 177 -21.04 0.85 3.63
N GLY A 178 -21.41 -0.20 4.38
CA GLY A 178 -22.04 -1.40 3.83
C GLY A 178 -21.18 -2.24 2.88
N ARG A 179 -19.89 -1.93 2.74
CA ARG A 179 -18.98 -2.62 1.83
C ARG A 179 -18.82 -4.10 2.18
N LYS A 180 -18.79 -4.95 1.13
CA LYS A 180 -18.58 -6.40 1.25
C LYS A 180 -17.36 -6.90 0.48
N ILE A 181 -16.84 -6.08 -0.43
CA ILE A 181 -15.63 -6.40 -1.22
C ILE A 181 -14.43 -5.96 -0.40
N PRO A 182 -13.43 -6.81 -0.15
CA PRO A 182 -12.22 -6.40 0.55
C PRO A 182 -11.53 -5.21 -0.12
N LEU A 183 -10.98 -4.33 0.71
CA LEU A 183 -10.18 -3.20 0.28
C LEU A 183 -8.90 -3.10 1.12
N VAL A 184 -8.07 -2.13 0.81
CA VAL A 184 -6.80 -1.93 1.49
C VAL A 184 -6.67 -0.47 1.95
N ALA A 185 -6.10 -0.25 3.12
CA ALA A 185 -5.41 0.98 3.47
C ALA A 185 -3.91 0.66 3.39
N SER A 186 -3.31 0.87 2.23
CA SER A 186 -1.99 0.31 1.90
C SER A 186 -0.87 0.78 2.84
N HIS A 187 -0.96 2.02 3.37
CA HIS A 187 0.05 2.61 4.26
C HIS A 187 -0.59 3.59 5.26
N SER A 188 -1.27 3.04 6.28
CA SER A 188 -1.99 3.81 7.30
C SER A 188 -1.84 3.20 8.69
N ASN A 189 -1.93 4.04 9.73
CA ASN A 189 -1.76 3.62 11.11
C ASN A 189 -3.03 3.86 11.94
N ALA A 190 -3.01 3.63 13.26
CA ALA A 190 -4.12 3.89 14.16
C ALA A 190 -4.06 5.31 14.74
N ARG A 191 -5.11 6.11 14.55
CA ARG A 191 -5.21 7.50 15.04
C ARG A 191 -5.25 7.59 16.56
N ALA A 192 -5.82 6.59 17.22
CA ALA A 192 -5.84 6.52 18.69
C ALA A 192 -4.44 6.35 19.29
N VAL A 193 -3.46 5.82 18.54
CA VAL A 193 -2.06 5.68 18.98
C VAL A 193 -1.25 6.94 18.66
N CYS A 194 -1.45 7.53 17.49
CA CYS A 194 -0.82 8.78 17.08
C CYS A 194 -1.85 9.63 16.33
N GLY A 195 -2.24 10.77 16.92
CA GLY A 195 -3.32 11.65 16.48
C GLY A 195 -3.03 12.42 15.19
N ASN A 196 -2.67 11.72 14.11
CA ASN A 196 -2.42 12.29 12.81
C ASN A 196 -3.61 12.00 11.87
N PRO A 197 -4.11 12.97 11.06
CA PRO A 197 -5.24 12.75 10.16
C PRO A 197 -4.97 11.69 9.07
N ARG A 198 -3.70 11.36 8.77
CA ARG A 198 -3.34 10.24 7.89
C ARG A 198 -3.60 8.88 8.50
N ASN A 199 -3.77 8.80 9.82
CA ASN A 199 -4.07 7.56 10.55
C ASN A 199 -5.58 7.34 10.62
N LEU A 200 -5.99 6.07 10.62
CA LEU A 200 -7.37 5.61 10.62
C LEU A 200 -8.02 5.75 12.00
N THR A 201 -9.29 6.07 12.04
CA THR A 201 -10.12 6.00 13.24
C THR A 201 -10.40 4.55 13.62
N ASP A 202 -10.78 4.29 14.88
CA ASP A 202 -11.16 2.95 15.34
C ASP A 202 -12.38 2.40 14.57
N GLU A 203 -13.30 3.29 14.19
CA GLU A 203 -14.46 2.92 13.38
C GLU A 203 -14.06 2.49 11.97
N GLN A 204 -13.14 3.22 11.32
CA GLN A 204 -12.60 2.84 10.01
C GLN A 204 -11.85 1.50 10.09
N ILE A 205 -11.00 1.30 11.11
CA ILE A 205 -10.31 0.01 11.33
C ILE A 205 -11.31 -1.14 11.42
N LYS A 206 -12.40 -0.95 12.20
CA LYS A 206 -13.45 -1.96 12.34
C LYS A 206 -14.15 -2.24 11.01
N LYS A 207 -14.57 -1.20 10.27
CA LYS A 207 -15.23 -1.37 8.97
C LYS A 207 -14.33 -2.04 7.92
N ILE A 208 -13.01 -1.75 7.93
CA ILE A 208 -12.02 -2.45 7.08
C ILE A 208 -12.00 -3.94 7.43
N ALA A 209 -11.95 -4.28 8.72
CA ALA A 209 -12.01 -5.67 9.16
C ALA A 209 -13.33 -6.36 8.76
N ASP A 210 -14.46 -5.69 8.94
CA ASP A 210 -15.80 -6.21 8.64
C ASP A 210 -16.00 -6.51 7.13
N CYS A 211 -15.31 -5.80 6.24
CA CYS A 211 -15.32 -6.10 4.80
C CYS A 211 -14.21 -7.06 4.36
N GLY A 212 -13.42 -7.61 5.28
CA GLY A 212 -12.30 -8.50 4.96
C GLY A 212 -11.06 -7.79 4.42
N GLY A 213 -10.94 -6.49 4.61
CA GLY A 213 -9.81 -5.70 4.15
C GLY A 213 -8.55 -5.83 5.02
N VAL A 214 -7.49 -5.12 4.63
CA VAL A 214 -6.23 -5.07 5.39
C VAL A 214 -5.67 -3.65 5.50
N ILE A 215 -4.87 -3.43 6.54
CA ILE A 215 -4.20 -2.18 6.86
C ILE A 215 -2.70 -2.41 6.88
N GLY A 216 -1.97 -1.80 5.95
CA GLY A 216 -0.52 -1.74 5.93
C GLY A 216 0.00 -0.71 6.92
N ILE A 217 0.78 -1.11 7.92
CA ILE A 217 1.37 -0.20 8.88
C ILE A 217 2.47 0.62 8.22
N ASN A 218 2.27 1.94 8.20
CA ASN A 218 3.20 2.93 7.65
C ASN A 218 4.35 3.22 8.62
N PHE A 219 5.57 3.34 8.10
CA PHE A 219 6.77 3.54 8.92
C PHE A 219 7.18 5.01 9.07
N TYR A 220 6.41 5.95 8.53
CA TYR A 220 6.71 7.36 8.69
C TYR A 220 6.62 7.80 10.15
N LYS A 221 7.72 8.37 10.66
CA LYS A 221 7.85 8.81 12.05
C LYS A 221 6.69 9.68 12.52
N LYS A 222 6.18 10.58 11.65
CA LYS A 222 5.07 11.47 12.00
C LYS A 222 3.74 10.75 12.19
N PHE A 223 3.59 9.55 11.62
CA PHE A 223 2.38 8.72 11.74
C PHE A 223 2.55 7.65 12.82
N LEU A 224 3.80 7.22 13.07
CA LEU A 224 4.13 6.27 14.14
C LEU A 224 4.13 6.89 15.55
N GLY A 225 4.47 8.19 15.66
CA GLY A 225 4.63 8.87 16.94
C GLY A 225 6.03 8.72 17.55
N GLU A 226 6.18 9.11 18.81
CA GLU A 226 7.47 9.17 19.49
C GLU A 226 7.92 7.81 20.05
N GLY A 227 9.24 7.56 20.04
CA GLY A 227 9.88 6.36 20.58
C GLY A 227 10.70 5.59 19.55
N ASN A 228 11.15 4.39 19.94
CA ASN A 228 11.82 3.44 19.06
C ASN A 228 10.85 2.98 17.95
N ALA A 229 11.33 2.84 16.73
CA ALA A 229 10.47 2.53 15.59
C ALA A 229 9.77 1.17 15.72
N PHE A 230 10.46 0.13 16.19
CA PHE A 230 9.88 -1.20 16.39
C PHE A 230 8.76 -1.18 17.43
N ASP A 231 8.97 -0.48 18.56
CA ASP A 231 7.96 -0.33 19.60
C ASP A 231 6.76 0.49 19.10
N CYS A 232 7.00 1.50 18.26
CA CYS A 232 5.92 2.29 17.65
C CYS A 232 5.08 1.41 16.72
N VAL A 233 5.70 0.65 15.81
CA VAL A 233 5.01 -0.31 14.94
C VAL A 233 4.20 -1.31 15.77
N LEU A 234 4.80 -1.87 16.84
CA LEU A 234 4.13 -2.81 17.73
C LEU A 234 2.90 -2.19 18.41
N ARG A 235 2.98 -0.93 18.87
CA ARG A 235 1.83 -0.25 19.49
C ARG A 235 0.67 -0.09 18.51
N HIS A 236 0.94 0.31 17.26
CA HIS A 236 -0.08 0.41 16.22
C HIS A 236 -0.69 -0.97 15.90
N LEU A 237 0.14 -2.00 15.71
CA LEU A 237 -0.34 -3.36 15.46
C LEU A 237 -1.23 -3.88 16.58
N LYS A 238 -0.80 -3.75 17.85
CA LYS A 238 -1.61 -4.18 19.00
C LYS A 238 -2.94 -3.45 19.08
N HIS A 239 -2.97 -2.16 18.74
CA HIS A 239 -4.23 -1.39 18.70
C HIS A 239 -5.13 -1.86 17.56
N VAL A 240 -4.58 -2.00 16.34
CA VAL A 240 -5.34 -2.48 15.18
C VAL A 240 -5.88 -3.89 15.41
N ILE A 241 -5.08 -4.81 15.98
CA ILE A 241 -5.53 -6.15 16.38
C ILE A 241 -6.67 -6.09 17.41
N LYS A 242 -6.55 -5.21 18.39
CA LYS A 242 -7.60 -5.05 19.42
C LYS A 242 -8.94 -4.63 18.82
N ILE A 243 -8.95 -3.79 17.79
CA ILE A 243 -10.16 -3.22 17.18
C ILE A 243 -10.71 -4.12 16.06
N GLY A 244 -9.84 -4.61 15.16
CA GLY A 244 -10.22 -5.31 13.93
C GLY A 244 -9.83 -6.80 13.89
N GLY A 245 -9.08 -7.29 14.87
CA GLY A 245 -8.56 -8.66 14.88
C GLY A 245 -7.26 -8.83 14.10
N GLU A 246 -6.72 -10.05 14.13
CA GLU A 246 -5.44 -10.39 13.49
C GLU A 246 -5.52 -10.48 11.95
N GLU A 247 -6.72 -10.60 11.40
CA GLU A 247 -6.95 -10.76 9.95
C GLU A 247 -6.81 -9.44 9.17
N VAL A 248 -6.71 -8.29 9.88
CA VAL A 248 -6.70 -6.96 9.25
C VAL A 248 -5.31 -6.36 9.09
N ILE A 249 -4.27 -6.94 9.71
CA ILE A 249 -2.92 -6.35 9.75
C ILE A 249 -2.06 -6.76 8.54
N SER A 250 -1.24 -5.81 8.05
CA SER A 250 -0.20 -6.02 7.03
C SER A 250 0.92 -4.97 7.18
N PHE A 251 1.97 -5.05 6.36
CA PHE A 251 2.97 -4.00 6.23
C PHE A 251 2.64 -3.08 5.05
N GLY A 252 2.92 -1.80 5.21
CA GLY A 252 2.82 -0.77 4.19
C GLY A 252 3.86 0.30 4.47
N SER A 253 5.13 -0.04 4.23
CA SER A 253 6.29 0.67 4.76
C SER A 253 6.35 2.14 4.40
N ASP A 254 5.90 2.48 3.20
CA ASP A 254 6.04 3.81 2.59
C ASP A 254 7.52 4.17 2.33
N PHE A 255 8.38 3.14 2.17
CA PHE A 255 9.78 3.32 1.86
C PHE A 255 9.96 4.10 0.54
N ASP A 256 10.95 4.97 0.55
CA ASP A 256 11.32 5.91 -0.52
C ASP A 256 10.29 7.04 -0.78
N GLY A 257 9.06 6.96 -0.22
CA GLY A 257 8.10 8.07 -0.13
C GLY A 257 8.26 8.92 1.13
N ILE A 258 9.02 8.41 2.11
CA ILE A 258 9.26 9.06 3.40
C ILE A 258 10.75 9.20 3.70
N PRO A 259 11.14 10.18 4.56
CA PRO A 259 12.49 10.22 5.13
C PRO A 259 12.79 8.93 5.90
N ARG A 260 14.06 8.52 5.92
CA ARG A 260 14.48 7.33 6.67
C ARG A 260 14.11 7.45 8.14
N THR A 261 13.38 6.47 8.63
CA THR A 261 13.02 6.35 10.06
C THR A 261 14.12 5.58 10.78
N ALA A 262 14.68 6.16 11.84
CA ALA A 262 15.75 5.52 12.62
C ALA A 262 15.30 4.16 13.16
N GLY A 263 16.06 3.11 12.85
CA GLY A 263 15.75 1.72 13.16
C GLY A 263 15.00 0.99 12.04
N LEU A 264 14.41 1.72 11.08
CA LEU A 264 13.72 1.22 9.88
C LEU A 264 14.23 1.98 8.64
N GLU A 265 15.55 1.99 8.43
CA GLU A 265 16.18 2.78 7.38
C GLU A 265 15.95 2.23 5.96
N GLY A 266 15.44 1.01 5.83
CA GLY A 266 15.13 0.36 4.57
C GLY A 266 14.67 -1.09 4.76
N CYS A 267 14.33 -1.75 3.66
CA CYS A 267 13.74 -3.08 3.69
C CYS A 267 14.68 -4.17 4.27
N GLU A 268 15.99 -3.92 4.35
CA GLU A 268 16.95 -4.79 5.03
C GLU A 268 16.71 -4.92 6.55
N LYS A 269 15.87 -4.05 7.13
CA LYS A 269 15.46 -4.13 8.55
C LYS A 269 14.26 -5.04 8.79
N MET A 270 13.51 -5.39 7.73
CA MET A 270 12.29 -6.16 7.85
C MET A 270 12.45 -7.53 8.52
N PRO A 271 13.54 -8.31 8.27
CA PRO A 271 13.72 -9.58 8.98
C PRO A 271 13.78 -9.42 10.51
N LYS A 272 14.50 -8.41 11.00
CA LYS A 272 14.58 -8.12 12.44
C LYS A 272 13.26 -7.62 13.01
N LEU A 273 12.54 -6.79 12.25
CA LEU A 273 11.22 -6.31 12.65
C LEU A 273 10.23 -7.49 12.75
N THR A 274 10.19 -8.37 11.75
CA THR A 274 9.28 -9.53 11.77
C THR A 274 9.58 -10.50 12.92
N GLU A 275 10.84 -10.72 13.23
CA GLU A 275 11.28 -11.52 14.40
C GLU A 275 10.79 -10.89 15.72
N PHE A 276 11.09 -9.61 15.91
CA PHE A 276 10.63 -8.84 17.09
C PHE A 276 9.10 -8.87 17.21
N LEU A 277 8.36 -8.70 16.13
CA LEU A 277 6.90 -8.73 16.15
C LEU A 277 6.39 -10.14 16.49
N ALA A 278 6.99 -11.21 15.94
CA ALA A 278 6.59 -12.58 16.26
C ALA A 278 6.73 -12.91 17.75
N GLU A 279 7.78 -12.38 18.41
CA GLU A 279 7.97 -12.51 19.88
C GLU A 279 6.89 -11.76 20.68
N ASN A 280 6.33 -10.66 20.15
CA ASN A 280 5.45 -9.76 20.89
C ASN A 280 3.95 -9.92 20.62
N ILE A 281 3.57 -10.43 19.42
CA ILE A 281 2.17 -10.70 19.03
C ILE A 281 1.89 -12.18 18.78
N GLY A 282 2.91 -13.04 18.88
CA GLY A 282 2.84 -14.47 18.60
C GLY A 282 3.11 -14.80 17.13
N VAL A 283 3.70 -15.99 16.92
CA VAL A 283 4.13 -16.46 15.59
C VAL A 283 2.96 -16.48 14.59
N ARG A 284 1.78 -16.97 15.01
CA ARG A 284 0.62 -17.09 14.13
C ARG A 284 0.09 -15.72 13.64
N ALA A 285 0.00 -14.73 14.51
CA ALA A 285 -0.37 -13.37 14.13
C ALA A 285 0.69 -12.73 13.21
N ALA A 286 1.97 -13.02 13.45
CA ALA A 286 3.05 -12.55 12.59
C ALA A 286 3.03 -13.19 11.18
N GLU A 287 2.66 -14.47 11.03
CA GLU A 287 2.46 -15.11 9.73
C GLU A 287 1.34 -14.44 8.94
N LYS A 288 0.22 -14.13 9.60
CA LYS A 288 -0.90 -13.37 9.02
C LYS A 288 -0.47 -11.98 8.58
N LEU A 289 0.21 -11.23 9.46
CA LEU A 289 0.77 -9.90 9.19
C LEU A 289 1.68 -9.91 7.96
N CYS A 290 2.61 -10.86 7.93
CA CYS A 290 3.64 -10.90 6.91
C CYS A 290 3.10 -11.28 5.52
N PHE A 291 2.11 -12.18 5.46
CA PHE A 291 1.76 -12.76 4.16
C PHE A 291 0.27 -13.07 4.00
N GLU A 292 -0.33 -13.82 4.93
CA GLU A 292 -1.60 -14.49 4.69
C GLU A 292 -2.78 -13.52 4.50
N ASN A 293 -2.80 -12.42 5.28
CA ASN A 293 -3.89 -11.44 5.20
C ASN A 293 -3.99 -10.79 3.83
N PHE A 294 -2.86 -10.33 3.28
CA PHE A 294 -2.88 -9.75 1.93
C PHE A 294 -3.07 -10.81 0.85
N ALA A 295 -2.49 -12.00 1.01
CA ALA A 295 -2.73 -13.11 0.09
C ALA A 295 -4.22 -13.45 -0.01
N ARG A 296 -4.96 -13.41 1.11
CA ARG A 296 -6.41 -13.57 1.14
C ARG A 296 -7.12 -12.47 0.36
N VAL A 297 -6.80 -11.18 0.60
CA VAL A 297 -7.39 -10.07 -0.15
C VAL A 297 -7.12 -10.21 -1.65
N LEU A 298 -5.89 -10.54 -2.02
CA LEU A 298 -5.53 -10.75 -3.43
C LEU A 298 -6.33 -11.88 -4.07
N LYS A 299 -6.57 -12.98 -3.33
CA LYS A 299 -7.38 -14.11 -3.77
C LYS A 299 -8.86 -13.75 -3.95
N GLU A 300 -9.41 -12.95 -3.04
CA GLU A 300 -10.82 -12.60 -3.04
C GLU A 300 -11.18 -11.51 -4.06
N VAL A 301 -10.25 -10.61 -4.38
CA VAL A 301 -10.51 -9.47 -5.26
C VAL A 301 -9.91 -9.67 -6.66
N VAL A 302 -8.67 -10.15 -6.76
CA VAL A 302 -7.90 -10.23 -8.01
C VAL A 302 -7.86 -11.67 -8.53
N PHE A 303 -8.97 -12.14 -9.10
CA PHE A 303 -9.09 -13.47 -9.71
C PHE A 303 -9.35 -13.40 -11.21
#